data_76ef52b13a37cc36318198d30349162e
#
_entry.id   76ef52b13a37cc36318198d30349162e
#
_cell.length_a   1.000
_cell.length_b   1.000
_cell.length_c   1.000
_cell.angle_alpha   90.00
_cell.angle_beta   90.00
_cell.angle_gamma   90.00
#
_symmetry.space_group_name_H-M   'P 1'
#
loop_
_entity.id
_entity.type
_entity.pdbx_description
1 polymer ?
#
loop_
_entity_poly.entity_id
_entity_poly.type
_entity_poly.pdbx_seq_one_letter_code
_entity_poly.pdbx_strand_id
1 'polypeptide(L)'
;MARSRSNQIGGQPGKINSPRTDTLTEKFICDGGEIKTVKARDLFLLKGNPQLNKDHFTFSKNSKYPYFTRTVFNNGIYGYVDYLDEEHLIKGNSLAVGMMAMQFFYMEHDFYAGQFTKTAFPLFDGFDEKVALWFISWFNKSSKKYLGVLVRDFENEFYETELLVPYKSGKIAIDFIRERVRELEEERVRELEAYLKVAGLTDCSLTLAERETLNNLNSGG
;
A
#
# COMPACT_ATOMS: atom_id res chain seq x y z
N MET A 1 -34.58 -19.02 -39.53
CA MET A 1 -34.91 -18.56 -38.14
C MET A 1 -33.76 -19.07 -37.24
N ALA A 2 -32.79 -18.24 -36.94
CA ALA A 2 -31.73 -18.54 -35.98
C ALA A 2 -31.69 -17.39 -34.97
N ARG A 3 -31.96 -17.71 -33.69
CA ARG A 3 -31.99 -16.77 -32.58
C ARG A 3 -30.57 -16.53 -32.08
N SER A 4 -30.12 -15.31 -32.19
CA SER A 4 -28.91 -14.78 -31.55
C SER A 4 -29.10 -14.80 -30.03
N ARG A 5 -28.19 -15.46 -29.28
CA ARG A 5 -28.06 -15.36 -27.83
C ARG A 5 -26.94 -14.36 -27.53
N SER A 6 -27.32 -13.20 -27.08
CA SER A 6 -26.39 -12.23 -26.49
C SER A 6 -25.95 -12.71 -25.10
N ASN A 7 -24.68 -13.08 -24.94
CA ASN A 7 -24.06 -13.28 -23.65
C ASN A 7 -23.65 -11.92 -23.08
N GLN A 8 -24.42 -11.43 -22.14
CA GLN A 8 -23.99 -10.36 -21.22
C GLN A 8 -23.13 -10.98 -20.13
N ILE A 9 -21.82 -10.78 -20.22
CA ILE A 9 -20.90 -11.05 -19.11
C ILE A 9 -20.71 -9.70 -18.39
N GLY A 10 -21.63 -9.38 -17.51
CA GLY A 10 -21.48 -8.33 -16.51
C GLY A 10 -20.80 -8.91 -15.28
N GLY A 11 -19.47 -8.91 -15.23
CA GLY A 11 -18.73 -9.25 -14.02
C GLY A 11 -18.86 -8.10 -13.02
N GLN A 12 -19.65 -8.28 -11.98
CA GLN A 12 -19.64 -7.40 -10.81
C GLN A 12 -18.25 -7.50 -10.13
N PRO A 13 -17.65 -6.38 -9.65
CA PRO A 13 -16.43 -6.42 -8.87
C PRO A 13 -16.67 -7.26 -7.62
N GLY A 14 -15.78 -8.26 -7.41
CA GLY A 14 -15.89 -9.24 -6.35
C GLY A 14 -16.09 -8.57 -4.98
N LYS A 15 -17.24 -8.81 -4.38
CA LYS A 15 -17.51 -8.54 -2.98
C LYS A 15 -16.57 -9.44 -2.16
N ILE A 16 -15.67 -8.83 -1.40
CA ILE A 16 -15.01 -9.50 -0.27
C ILE A 16 -16.06 -9.53 0.83
N ASN A 17 -16.90 -10.54 0.81
CA ASN A 17 -17.94 -10.74 1.84
C ASN A 17 -17.33 -11.50 3.01
N SER A 18 -16.74 -10.77 3.96
CA SER A 18 -16.61 -11.28 5.32
C SER A 18 -17.86 -10.88 6.09
N PRO A 19 -18.55 -11.79 6.79
CA PRO A 19 -19.78 -11.49 7.53
C PRO A 19 -19.60 -10.39 8.58
N ARG A 20 -18.40 -10.26 9.15
CA ARG A 20 -18.07 -9.27 10.17
C ARG A 20 -17.85 -7.88 9.60
N THR A 21 -17.29 -7.83 8.40
CA THR A 21 -17.02 -6.60 7.67
C THR A 21 -18.29 -5.88 7.21
N ASP A 22 -19.33 -6.62 6.89
CA ASP A 22 -20.61 -6.05 6.52
C ASP A 22 -21.26 -5.38 7.73
N THR A 23 -21.17 -5.99 8.92
CA THR A 23 -21.73 -5.46 10.17
C THR A 23 -21.12 -4.11 10.57
N LEU A 24 -19.79 -3.93 10.44
CA LEU A 24 -19.15 -2.65 10.76
C LEU A 24 -19.59 -1.54 9.80
N THR A 25 -19.65 -1.85 8.51
CA THR A 25 -20.10 -0.89 7.49
C THR A 25 -21.57 -0.52 7.68
N GLU A 26 -22.43 -1.49 7.95
CA GLU A 26 -23.85 -1.26 8.22
C GLU A 26 -24.04 -0.37 9.47
N LYS A 27 -23.33 -0.66 10.56
CA LYS A 27 -23.36 0.17 11.75
C LYS A 27 -22.89 1.60 11.46
N PHE A 28 -21.79 1.76 10.71
CA PHE A 28 -21.26 3.07 10.33
C PHE A 28 -22.29 3.89 9.56
N ILE A 29 -23.00 3.27 8.60
CA ILE A 29 -24.06 3.94 7.82
C ILE A 29 -25.26 4.29 8.72
N CYS A 30 -25.70 3.36 9.60
CA CYS A 30 -26.78 3.63 10.55
C CYS A 30 -26.45 4.78 11.50
N ASP A 31 -25.17 4.94 11.86
CA ASP A 31 -24.67 6.02 12.72
C ASP A 31 -24.46 7.35 11.96
N GLY A 32 -24.97 7.49 10.74
CA GLY A 32 -24.89 8.71 9.92
C GLY A 32 -23.59 8.84 9.12
N GLY A 33 -22.87 7.74 8.95
CA GLY A 33 -21.73 7.68 8.01
C GLY A 33 -22.20 7.49 6.57
N GLU A 34 -21.39 7.88 5.62
CA GLU A 34 -21.63 7.71 4.18
C GLU A 34 -20.34 7.32 3.46
N ILE A 35 -20.45 6.57 2.37
CA ILE A 35 -19.31 6.26 1.50
C ILE A 35 -19.44 7.11 0.24
N LYS A 36 -18.45 7.95 -0.02
CA LYS A 36 -18.40 8.83 -1.19
C LYS A 36 -17.36 8.36 -2.20
N THR A 37 -17.66 8.54 -3.46
CA THR A 37 -16.64 8.48 -4.53
C THR A 37 -15.98 9.85 -4.64
N VAL A 38 -14.66 9.88 -4.43
CA VAL A 38 -13.83 11.10 -4.44
C VAL A 38 -12.65 10.89 -5.37
N LYS A 39 -12.26 11.91 -6.13
CA LYS A 39 -11.07 11.82 -6.98
C LYS A 39 -9.79 11.96 -6.17
N ALA A 40 -8.74 11.26 -6.58
CA ALA A 40 -7.44 11.32 -5.91
C ALA A 40 -6.87 12.74 -5.83
N ARG A 41 -7.16 13.61 -6.81
CA ARG A 41 -6.76 15.02 -6.82
C ARG A 41 -7.27 15.83 -5.63
N ASP A 42 -8.41 15.44 -5.07
CA ASP A 42 -9.03 16.14 -3.93
C ASP A 42 -8.41 15.71 -2.60
N LEU A 43 -7.64 14.63 -2.61
CA LEU A 43 -7.08 14.00 -1.41
C LEU A 43 -5.54 13.97 -1.38
N PHE A 44 -4.89 14.04 -2.54
CA PHE A 44 -3.44 13.87 -2.64
C PHE A 44 -2.81 14.86 -3.61
N LEU A 45 -1.62 15.35 -3.21
CA LEU A 45 -0.71 16.09 -4.08
C LEU A 45 0.39 15.15 -4.57
N LEU A 46 0.43 14.86 -5.86
CA LEU A 46 1.47 14.03 -6.47
C LEU A 46 2.68 14.89 -6.87
N LYS A 47 3.87 14.50 -6.44
CA LYS A 47 5.13 15.17 -6.82
C LYS A 47 6.11 14.18 -7.42
N GLY A 48 6.90 14.63 -8.40
CA GLY A 48 8.10 13.94 -8.84
C GLY A 48 9.17 13.99 -7.75
N ASN A 49 9.89 12.89 -7.55
CA ASN A 49 10.97 12.84 -6.59
C ASN A 49 12.28 13.35 -7.21
N PRO A 50 13.22 13.90 -6.40
CA PRO A 50 14.59 14.07 -6.82
C PRO A 50 15.17 12.73 -7.30
N GLN A 51 15.76 12.73 -8.49
CA GLN A 51 16.23 11.49 -9.14
C GLN A 51 17.70 11.23 -8.79
N LEU A 52 17.92 10.72 -7.59
CA LEU A 52 19.26 10.37 -7.12
C LEU A 52 19.68 8.97 -7.58
N ASN A 53 20.90 8.84 -8.07
CA ASN A 53 21.48 7.53 -8.31
C ASN A 53 21.97 6.93 -7.00
N LYS A 54 21.90 5.61 -6.89
CA LYS A 54 22.39 4.86 -5.74
C LYS A 54 23.88 5.11 -5.46
N ASP A 55 24.64 5.46 -6.49
CA ASP A 55 26.09 5.72 -6.39
C ASP A 55 26.42 7.00 -5.60
N HIS A 56 25.43 7.84 -5.31
CA HIS A 56 25.56 9.00 -4.42
C HIS A 56 25.57 8.62 -2.93
N PHE A 57 25.30 7.36 -2.61
CA PHE A 57 25.08 6.91 -1.24
C PHE A 57 25.99 5.76 -0.84
N THR A 58 26.37 5.75 0.43
CA THR A 58 26.88 4.57 1.11
C THR A 58 25.73 3.88 1.84
N PHE A 59 25.46 2.63 1.50
CA PHE A 59 24.41 1.85 2.13
C PHE A 59 24.92 1.14 3.38
N SER A 60 24.19 1.25 4.49
CA SER A 60 24.51 0.59 5.75
C SER A 60 23.25 0.16 6.48
N LYS A 61 23.31 -0.98 7.21
CA LYS A 61 22.23 -1.42 8.09
C LYS A 61 21.97 -0.47 9.27
N ASN A 62 22.96 0.37 9.60
CA ASN A 62 22.88 1.33 10.71
C ASN A 62 22.41 2.72 10.26
N SER A 63 22.26 2.95 8.96
CA SER A 63 21.77 4.22 8.41
C SER A 63 20.27 4.35 8.61
N LYS A 64 19.77 5.60 8.71
CA LYS A 64 18.42 5.89 9.16
C LYS A 64 17.39 6.10 8.05
N TYR A 65 17.84 6.61 6.89
CA TYR A 65 16.93 7.05 5.83
C TYR A 65 16.73 5.94 4.81
N PRO A 66 15.49 5.49 4.57
CA PRO A 66 15.22 4.55 3.49
C PRO A 66 15.58 5.17 2.14
N TYR A 67 16.15 4.37 1.24
CA TYR A 67 16.32 4.73 -0.16
C TYR A 67 15.30 3.97 -0.99
N PHE A 68 14.26 4.68 -1.41
CA PHE A 68 13.14 4.14 -2.17
C PHE A 68 13.47 4.03 -3.66
N THR A 69 13.06 2.94 -4.28
CA THR A 69 13.28 2.69 -5.70
C THR A 69 12.02 2.15 -6.38
N ARG A 70 12.11 1.91 -7.68
CA ARG A 70 11.01 1.34 -8.50
C ARG A 70 10.79 -0.16 -8.32
N THR A 71 11.49 -0.83 -7.40
CA THR A 71 11.30 -2.26 -7.11
C THR A 71 10.00 -2.51 -6.36
N VAL A 72 9.45 -3.71 -6.49
CA VAL A 72 8.30 -4.17 -5.70
C VAL A 72 8.72 -4.94 -4.43
N PHE A 73 9.98 -5.33 -4.36
CA PHE A 73 10.53 -6.05 -3.22
C PHE A 73 10.79 -5.11 -2.05
N ASN A 74 10.67 -5.64 -0.84
CA ASN A 74 10.93 -4.92 0.40
C ASN A 74 10.24 -3.54 0.46
N ASN A 75 8.97 -3.47 0.09
CA ASN A 75 8.17 -2.22 0.05
C ASN A 75 8.83 -1.09 -0.77
N GLY A 76 9.58 -1.44 -1.83
CA GLY A 76 10.29 -0.49 -2.66
C GLY A 76 11.62 0.02 -2.08
N ILE A 77 11.97 -0.39 -0.87
CA ILE A 77 13.19 0.04 -0.18
C ILE A 77 14.37 -0.83 -0.64
N TYR A 78 15.35 -0.20 -1.31
CA TYR A 78 16.57 -0.86 -1.73
C TYR A 78 17.57 -1.07 -0.58
N GLY A 79 17.63 -0.11 0.36
CA GLY A 79 18.49 -0.13 1.52
C GLY A 79 18.34 1.15 2.33
N TYR A 80 19.23 1.33 3.29
CA TYR A 80 19.25 2.51 4.16
C TYR A 80 20.52 3.30 3.94
N VAL A 81 20.40 4.63 4.00
CA VAL A 81 21.46 5.59 3.73
C VAL A 81 21.56 6.64 4.84
N ASP A 82 22.72 7.28 4.96
CA ASP A 82 22.88 8.40 5.86
C ASP A 82 22.26 9.68 5.27
N TYR A 83 22.12 10.70 6.12
CA TYR A 83 21.64 12.00 5.69
C TYR A 83 22.56 12.59 4.61
N LEU A 84 21.98 13.02 3.50
CA LEU A 84 22.67 13.70 2.42
C LEU A 84 22.49 15.21 2.54
N ASP A 85 21.29 15.70 2.34
CA ASP A 85 20.88 17.10 2.39
C ASP A 85 19.36 17.24 2.50
N GLU A 86 18.87 18.46 2.78
CA GLU A 86 17.44 18.76 2.89
C GLU A 86 16.76 18.92 1.51
N GLU A 87 17.50 19.29 0.48
CA GLU A 87 16.96 19.54 -0.86
C GLU A 87 16.39 18.28 -1.49
N HIS A 88 17.06 17.15 -1.27
CA HIS A 88 16.69 15.86 -1.84
C HIS A 88 15.88 14.99 -0.86
N LEU A 89 15.74 15.43 0.39
CA LEU A 89 15.00 14.68 1.42
C LEU A 89 13.50 14.80 1.20
N ILE A 90 12.85 13.66 0.99
CA ILE A 90 11.42 13.56 0.77
C ILE A 90 10.74 13.33 2.12
N LYS A 91 9.70 14.12 2.42
CA LYS A 91 8.98 14.00 3.69
C LYS A 91 8.20 12.68 3.75
N GLY A 92 8.33 12.04 4.90
CA GLY A 92 7.58 10.84 5.26
C GLY A 92 6.08 11.11 5.44
N ASN A 93 5.40 10.17 6.06
CA ASN A 93 3.94 10.14 6.19
C ASN A 93 3.24 10.36 4.83
N SER A 94 3.71 9.66 3.82
CA SER A 94 3.31 9.84 2.42
C SER A 94 3.28 8.48 1.68
N LEU A 95 2.77 8.49 0.44
CA LEU A 95 2.75 7.30 -0.41
C LEU A 95 3.79 7.44 -1.53
N ALA A 96 4.84 6.62 -1.50
CA ALA A 96 5.79 6.54 -2.60
C ALA A 96 5.30 5.55 -3.66
N VAL A 97 5.50 5.86 -4.93
CA VAL A 97 5.14 5.01 -6.07
C VAL A 97 6.33 4.76 -6.98
N GLY A 98 6.59 3.49 -7.26
CA GLY A 98 7.57 3.05 -8.24
C GLY A 98 6.93 2.95 -9.62
N MET A 99 7.35 3.81 -10.56
CA MET A 99 6.71 3.98 -11.87
C MET A 99 6.81 2.77 -12.81
N MET A 100 7.69 1.80 -12.53
CA MET A 100 7.83 0.60 -13.38
C MET A 100 6.75 -0.45 -13.10
N ALA A 101 6.36 -0.60 -11.84
CA ALA A 101 5.33 -1.56 -11.43
C ALA A 101 4.00 -0.88 -11.04
N MET A 102 3.97 0.45 -10.98
CA MET A 102 2.83 1.26 -10.53
C MET A 102 2.25 0.76 -9.21
N GLN A 103 3.13 0.45 -8.27
CA GLN A 103 2.77 0.04 -6.91
C GLN A 103 3.12 1.13 -5.91
N PHE A 104 2.19 1.33 -4.97
CA PHE A 104 2.27 2.33 -3.93
C PHE A 104 2.67 1.68 -2.61
N PHE A 105 3.53 2.40 -1.86
CA PHE A 105 4.01 1.98 -0.55
C PHE A 105 3.94 3.16 0.43
N TYR A 106 3.61 2.87 1.67
CA TYR A 106 3.64 3.86 2.73
C TYR A 106 5.06 4.10 3.21
N MET A 107 5.44 5.37 3.26
CA MET A 107 6.72 5.83 3.80
C MET A 107 6.44 6.59 5.10
N GLU A 108 6.70 5.92 6.22
CA GLU A 108 6.46 6.50 7.55
C GLU A 108 7.41 7.66 7.84
N HIS A 109 8.68 7.47 7.52
CA HIS A 109 9.76 8.41 7.80
C HIS A 109 10.23 9.11 6.55
N ASP A 110 10.97 10.22 6.74
CA ASP A 110 11.65 10.91 5.66
C ASP A 110 12.62 9.98 4.94
N PHE A 111 12.75 10.11 3.63
CA PHE A 111 13.46 9.16 2.79
C PHE A 111 14.09 9.82 1.56
N TYR A 112 14.99 9.12 0.91
CA TYR A 112 15.53 9.48 -0.42
C TYR A 112 14.96 8.55 -1.48
N ALA A 113 14.97 9.01 -2.73
CA ALA A 113 14.39 8.21 -3.81
C ALA A 113 15.26 8.21 -5.07
N GLY A 114 15.25 7.06 -5.73
CA GLY A 114 15.88 6.85 -7.01
C GLY A 114 15.03 7.26 -8.20
N GLN A 115 15.52 6.97 -9.38
CA GLN A 115 14.87 7.32 -10.65
C GLN A 115 13.53 6.61 -10.85
N PHE A 116 12.63 7.26 -11.60
CA PHE A 116 11.30 6.74 -11.94
C PHE A 116 10.45 6.46 -10.70
N THR A 117 10.45 7.40 -9.77
CA THR A 117 9.60 7.38 -8.59
C THR A 117 8.84 8.71 -8.45
N LYS A 118 7.68 8.65 -7.80
CA LYS A 118 6.90 9.84 -7.40
C LYS A 118 6.40 9.64 -5.97
N THR A 119 5.91 10.71 -5.34
CA THR A 119 5.33 10.67 -4.01
C THR A 119 4.00 11.41 -4.00
N ALA A 120 2.97 10.77 -3.43
CA ALA A 120 1.66 11.36 -3.20
C ALA A 120 1.54 11.75 -1.71
N PHE A 121 1.41 13.05 -1.47
CA PHE A 121 1.26 13.63 -0.14
C PHE A 121 -0.22 13.82 0.19
N PRO A 122 -0.70 13.39 1.36
CA PRO A 122 -2.10 13.59 1.76
C PRO A 122 -2.39 15.08 1.96
N LEU A 123 -3.60 15.51 1.55
CA LEU A 123 -4.13 16.86 1.70
C LEU A 123 -5.14 16.96 2.86
N PHE A 124 -5.20 15.96 3.71
CA PHE A 124 -6.11 15.87 4.85
C PHE A 124 -5.38 15.39 6.10
N ASP A 125 -5.95 15.66 7.25
CA ASP A 125 -5.39 15.30 8.55
C ASP A 125 -5.68 13.85 8.94
N GLY A 126 -4.87 13.29 9.83
CA GLY A 126 -5.07 11.96 10.38
C GLY A 126 -4.55 10.83 9.50
N PHE A 127 -3.72 11.13 8.50
CA PHE A 127 -3.05 10.14 7.68
C PHE A 127 -1.99 9.41 8.51
N ASP A 128 -2.04 8.10 8.51
CA ASP A 128 -1.09 7.18 9.15
C ASP A 128 -1.02 5.87 8.37
N GLU A 129 -0.28 4.90 8.87
CA GLU A 129 -0.10 3.59 8.22
C GLU A 129 -1.45 2.90 7.88
N LYS A 130 -2.40 2.87 8.81
CA LYS A 130 -3.70 2.21 8.59
C LYS A 130 -4.51 2.91 7.51
N VAL A 131 -4.53 4.24 7.56
CA VAL A 131 -5.19 5.07 6.54
C VAL A 131 -4.47 4.92 5.18
N ALA A 132 -3.14 4.87 5.19
CA ALA A 132 -2.35 4.63 3.98
C ALA A 132 -2.70 3.28 3.32
N LEU A 133 -2.82 2.20 4.10
CA LEU A 133 -3.19 0.87 3.58
C LEU A 133 -4.57 0.88 2.90
N TRP A 134 -5.54 1.64 3.42
CA TRP A 134 -6.82 1.85 2.75
C TRP A 134 -6.63 2.41 1.34
N PHE A 135 -5.91 3.52 1.19
CA PHE A 135 -5.70 4.17 -0.09
C PHE A 135 -4.79 3.35 -1.03
N ILE A 136 -3.74 2.71 -0.51
CA ILE A 136 -2.87 1.81 -1.26
C ILE A 136 -3.69 0.69 -1.93
N SER A 137 -4.69 0.15 -1.22
CA SER A 137 -5.53 -0.91 -1.77
C SER A 137 -6.30 -0.46 -3.03
N TRP A 138 -6.75 0.79 -3.07
CA TRP A 138 -7.43 1.39 -4.23
C TRP A 138 -6.46 1.71 -5.36
N PHE A 139 -5.32 2.34 -5.05
CA PHE A 139 -4.33 2.66 -6.05
C PHE A 139 -3.73 1.41 -6.70
N ASN A 140 -3.41 0.39 -5.92
CA ASN A 140 -2.87 -0.87 -6.46
C ASN A 140 -3.88 -1.65 -7.31
N LYS A 141 -5.18 -1.56 -7.03
CA LYS A 141 -6.24 -2.06 -7.95
C LYS A 141 -6.21 -1.35 -9.30
N SER A 142 -5.86 -0.07 -9.32
CA SER A 142 -5.77 0.75 -10.53
C SER A 142 -4.43 0.62 -11.27
N SER A 143 -3.48 -0.17 -10.76
CA SER A 143 -2.12 -0.29 -11.32
C SER A 143 -2.10 -0.68 -12.80
N LYS A 144 -3.01 -1.56 -13.24
CA LYS A 144 -3.14 -1.94 -14.66
C LYS A 144 -3.51 -0.75 -15.55
N LYS A 145 -4.37 0.15 -15.07
CA LYS A 145 -4.75 1.37 -15.77
C LYS A 145 -3.55 2.31 -15.89
N TYR A 146 -2.79 2.49 -14.81
CA TYR A 146 -1.59 3.30 -14.80
C TYR A 146 -0.50 2.78 -15.74
N LEU A 147 -0.29 1.46 -15.77
CA LEU A 147 0.65 0.82 -16.70
C LEU A 147 0.24 1.02 -18.17
N GLY A 148 -1.06 1.12 -18.46
CA GLY A 148 -1.59 1.31 -19.81
C GLY A 148 -1.28 2.67 -20.43
N VAL A 149 -1.12 3.71 -19.62
CA VAL A 149 -0.86 5.10 -20.08
C VAL A 149 0.63 5.47 -20.05
N LEU A 150 1.48 4.58 -19.58
CA LEU A 150 2.91 4.82 -19.41
C LEU A 150 3.21 6.06 -18.49
N VAL A 151 4.49 6.38 -18.36
CA VAL A 151 4.97 7.46 -17.48
C VAL A 151 4.41 8.84 -17.83
N ARG A 152 4.03 9.07 -19.11
CA ARG A 152 3.65 10.40 -19.63
C ARG A 152 2.33 10.90 -19.05
N ASP A 153 1.32 10.03 -18.97
CA ASP A 153 -0.03 10.42 -18.56
C ASP A 153 -0.40 9.90 -17.17
N PHE A 154 0.55 9.29 -16.45
CA PHE A 154 0.33 8.73 -15.12
C PHE A 154 -0.26 9.75 -14.15
N GLU A 155 0.24 10.99 -14.17
CA GLU A 155 -0.21 12.02 -13.23
C GLU A 155 -1.69 12.35 -13.42
N ASN A 156 -2.12 12.49 -14.68
CA ASN A 156 -3.53 12.73 -15.00
C ASN A 156 -4.39 11.53 -14.57
N GLU A 157 -3.97 10.30 -14.91
CA GLU A 157 -4.69 9.09 -14.52
C GLU A 157 -4.75 8.89 -13.00
N PHE A 158 -3.67 9.24 -12.29
CA PHE A 158 -3.66 9.23 -10.84
C PHE A 158 -4.72 10.20 -10.27
N TYR A 159 -4.72 11.45 -10.72
CA TYR A 159 -5.65 12.46 -10.25
C TYR A 159 -7.12 12.17 -10.58
N GLU A 160 -7.39 11.50 -11.71
CA GLU A 160 -8.72 11.07 -12.11
C GLU A 160 -9.17 9.74 -11.44
N THR A 161 -8.30 9.08 -10.68
CA THR A 161 -8.66 7.84 -10.00
C THR A 161 -9.74 8.09 -8.96
N GLU A 162 -10.82 7.33 -9.06
CA GLU A 162 -11.94 7.35 -8.12
C GLU A 162 -11.64 6.43 -6.93
N LEU A 163 -11.81 6.98 -5.73
CA LEU A 163 -11.57 6.34 -4.46
C LEU A 163 -12.87 6.30 -3.66
N LEU A 164 -13.21 5.17 -3.07
CA LEU A 164 -14.32 5.08 -2.12
C LEU A 164 -13.82 5.49 -0.74
N VAL A 165 -14.34 6.58 -0.22
CA VAL A 165 -13.88 7.19 1.03
C VAL A 165 -15.05 7.35 1.99
N PRO A 166 -14.95 6.83 3.23
CA PRO A 166 -15.96 7.03 4.24
C PRO A 166 -15.92 8.45 4.81
N TYR A 167 -17.09 9.06 4.90
CA TYR A 167 -17.32 10.39 5.47
C TYR A 167 -18.31 10.33 6.62
N LYS A 168 -18.09 11.16 7.63
CA LYS A 168 -19.07 11.42 8.71
C LYS A 168 -19.02 12.90 9.07
N SER A 169 -20.18 13.55 9.16
CA SER A 169 -20.28 14.98 9.45
C SER A 169 -19.44 15.88 8.52
N GLY A 170 -19.36 15.51 7.23
CA GLY A 170 -18.63 16.29 6.21
C GLY A 170 -17.11 16.11 6.22
N LYS A 171 -16.56 15.24 7.06
CA LYS A 171 -15.12 14.96 7.16
C LYS A 171 -14.85 13.49 6.84
N ILE A 172 -13.63 13.19 6.40
CA ILE A 172 -13.17 11.81 6.23
C ILE A 172 -13.26 11.10 7.58
N ALA A 173 -13.90 9.94 7.61
CA ALA A 173 -14.10 9.15 8.83
C ALA A 173 -12.85 8.30 9.11
N ILE A 174 -11.77 8.94 9.53
CA ILE A 174 -10.45 8.33 9.76
C ILE A 174 -10.54 7.14 10.72
N ASP A 175 -11.28 7.28 11.83
CA ASP A 175 -11.39 6.22 12.82
C ASP A 175 -12.12 4.99 12.27
N PHE A 176 -13.11 5.18 11.40
CA PHE A 176 -13.75 4.08 10.69
C PHE A 176 -12.77 3.37 9.73
N ILE A 177 -11.93 4.13 9.01
CA ILE A 177 -10.91 3.55 8.13
C ILE A 177 -9.94 2.67 8.94
N ARG A 178 -9.44 3.20 10.06
CA ARG A 178 -8.53 2.47 10.96
C ARG A 178 -9.13 1.18 11.48
N GLU A 179 -10.38 1.26 11.96
CA GLU A 179 -11.11 0.11 12.47
C GLU A 179 -11.30 -0.95 11.39
N ARG A 180 -11.68 -0.52 10.20
CA ARG A 180 -11.90 -1.40 9.06
C ARG A 180 -10.61 -2.12 8.62
N VAL A 181 -9.51 -1.41 8.55
CA VAL A 181 -8.20 -1.99 8.20
C VAL A 181 -7.77 -2.98 9.28
N ARG A 182 -7.94 -2.63 10.56
CA ARG A 182 -7.62 -3.53 11.68
C ARG A 182 -8.42 -4.84 11.62
N GLU A 183 -9.73 -4.77 11.35
CA GLU A 183 -10.55 -5.97 11.19
C GLU A 183 -10.06 -6.88 10.06
N LEU A 184 -9.69 -6.29 8.92
CA LEU A 184 -9.16 -7.05 7.78
C LEU A 184 -7.81 -7.73 8.12
N GLU A 185 -6.93 -7.04 8.83
CA GLU A 185 -5.67 -7.62 9.29
C GLU A 185 -5.89 -8.78 10.26
N GLU A 186 -6.77 -8.60 11.26
CA GLU A 186 -7.12 -9.65 12.21
C GLU A 186 -7.75 -10.87 11.52
N GLU A 187 -8.56 -10.65 10.48
CA GLU A 187 -9.15 -11.73 9.69
C GLU A 187 -8.05 -12.51 8.95
N ARG A 188 -7.11 -11.81 8.32
CA ARG A 188 -5.96 -12.43 7.63
C ARG A 188 -5.07 -13.22 8.56
N VAL A 189 -4.81 -12.71 9.75
CA VAL A 189 -4.04 -13.44 10.78
C VAL A 189 -4.78 -14.72 11.16
N ARG A 190 -6.09 -14.66 11.44
CA ARG A 190 -6.88 -15.85 11.77
C ARG A 190 -6.92 -16.89 10.64
N GLU A 191 -7.06 -16.45 9.39
CA GLU A 191 -7.00 -17.35 8.22
C GLU A 191 -5.66 -18.05 8.11
N LEU A 192 -4.55 -17.31 8.32
CA LEU A 192 -3.21 -17.85 8.30
C LEU A 192 -2.97 -18.85 9.44
N GLU A 193 -3.39 -18.51 10.66
CA GLU A 193 -3.31 -19.42 11.83
C GLU A 193 -4.10 -20.72 11.59
N ALA A 194 -5.31 -20.59 11.03
CA ALA A 194 -6.12 -21.76 10.67
C ALA A 194 -5.43 -22.64 9.61
N TYR A 195 -4.84 -22.01 8.59
CA TYR A 195 -4.06 -22.72 7.57
C TYR A 195 -2.84 -23.44 8.16
N LEU A 196 -2.04 -22.74 8.99
CA LEU A 196 -0.86 -23.32 9.64
C LEU A 196 -1.25 -24.52 10.52
N LYS A 197 -2.38 -24.42 11.23
CA LYS A 197 -2.90 -25.52 12.05
C LYS A 197 -3.27 -26.74 11.22
N VAL A 198 -3.98 -26.54 10.11
CA VAL A 198 -4.37 -27.63 9.19
C VAL A 198 -3.15 -28.24 8.50
N ALA A 199 -2.16 -27.42 8.15
CA ALA A 199 -0.92 -27.86 7.52
C ALA A 199 0.07 -28.55 8.51
N GLY A 200 -0.24 -28.60 9.79
CA GLY A 200 0.65 -29.17 10.81
C GLY A 200 1.89 -28.32 11.09
N LEU A 201 1.88 -27.03 10.70
CA LEU A 201 2.99 -26.08 10.83
C LEU A 201 2.85 -25.16 12.07
N THR A 202 2.11 -25.57 13.07
CA THR A 202 1.89 -24.79 14.30
C THR A 202 3.08 -24.82 15.25
N ASP A 203 3.95 -25.81 15.13
CA ASP A 203 5.18 -25.86 15.92
C ASP A 203 6.32 -25.20 15.11
N CYS A 204 6.64 -23.96 15.48
CA CYS A 204 7.76 -23.20 14.95
C CYS A 204 9.04 -23.38 15.79
N SER A 205 9.11 -24.35 16.69
CA SER A 205 10.34 -24.68 17.38
C SER A 205 11.32 -25.32 16.38
N LEU A 206 12.42 -24.60 16.12
CA LEU A 206 13.51 -25.14 15.30
C LEU A 206 14.13 -26.35 16.03
N THR A 207 14.27 -27.45 15.31
CA THR A 207 15.08 -28.58 15.78
C THR A 207 16.54 -28.16 16.02
N LEU A 208 17.29 -28.89 16.80
CA LEU A 208 18.71 -28.58 17.04
C LEU A 208 19.50 -28.50 15.73
N ALA A 209 19.23 -29.38 14.77
CA ALA A 209 19.89 -29.40 13.46
C ALA A 209 19.57 -28.15 12.61
N GLU A 210 18.32 -27.66 12.65
CA GLU A 210 17.92 -26.44 11.96
C GLU A 210 18.53 -25.19 12.60
N ARG A 211 18.65 -25.14 13.93
CA ARG A 211 19.36 -24.06 14.64
C ARG A 211 20.83 -24.02 14.29
N GLU A 212 21.51 -25.17 14.24
CA GLU A 212 22.90 -25.26 13.82
C GLU A 212 23.10 -24.81 12.38
N THR A 213 22.21 -25.20 11.48
CA THR A 213 22.25 -24.78 10.08
C THR A 213 22.08 -23.26 9.94
N LEU A 214 21.13 -22.66 10.65
CA LEU A 214 20.92 -21.21 10.67
C LEU A 214 22.11 -20.45 11.26
N ASN A 215 22.71 -20.95 12.33
CA ASN A 215 23.90 -20.35 12.93
C ASN A 215 25.10 -20.40 11.97
N ASN A 216 25.27 -21.49 11.24
CA ASN A 216 26.34 -21.62 10.24
C ASN A 216 26.14 -20.69 9.04
N LEU A 217 24.89 -20.44 8.61
CA LEU A 217 24.56 -19.48 7.56
C LEU A 217 24.83 -18.02 8.01
N ASN A 218 24.59 -17.72 9.28
CA ASN A 218 24.79 -16.37 9.83
C ASN A 218 26.27 -16.08 10.19
N SER A 219 27.11 -17.09 10.32
CA SER A 219 28.53 -16.94 10.65
C SER A 219 29.46 -16.97 9.44
N GLY A 220 28.93 -17.17 8.23
CA GLY A 220 29.69 -17.25 6.96
C GLY A 220 29.57 -16.03 6.05
N GLY A 221 29.14 -14.85 6.56
CA GLY A 221 28.98 -13.60 5.80
C GLY A 221 29.85 -12.48 6.30
#